data_d92b8cebc89e8b90f3dda6567d8289b0
#
_entry.id   d92b8cebc89e8b90f3dda6567d8289b0
#
_cell.length_a   1.000
_cell.length_b   1.000
_cell.length_c   1.000
_cell.angle_alpha   90.00
_cell.angle_beta   90.00
_cell.angle_gamma   90.00
#
_symmetry.space_group_name_H-M   'P 1'
#
loop_
_entity.id
_entity.type
_entity.pdbx_description
1 polymer ?
#
loop_
_entity_poly.entity_id
_entity_poly.type
_entity_poly.pdbx_seq_one_letter_code
_entity_poly.pdbx_strand_id
1 'polypeptide(L)'
;RKWGTISPEYYRYNILNELENSSYNQRGSALSVTANLQFSLINWLKANVIASYQTSNTIQESWWGEQTNYAAKLRGTEYGVLPAPRTEGKPDYLGNPTYTGGTSLLPYGGELSHNQSDNHSYTVRLQLDGNYSFGKSDQHNINGSIGFEMSSTRNRGYSRTERGYYKDRGMSFVNDIDHEKFPDYAQWVLQNPARMTDGKSNTISSYASISYSYYNYFTVNTNARVDGSNAFGDQSNDK
;
A
#
# COMPACT_ATOMS: atom_id res chain seq x y z
N ARG A 1 -30.89 -29.29 21.66
CA ARG A 1 -30.36 -30.15 20.61
C ARG A 1 -28.90 -30.41 20.97
N LYS A 2 -28.54 -31.66 21.32
CA LYS A 2 -27.13 -32.05 21.36
C LYS A 2 -26.60 -31.92 19.92
N TRP A 3 -25.75 -30.95 19.73
CA TRP A 3 -24.96 -30.86 18.50
C TRP A 3 -24.04 -32.08 18.54
N GLY A 4 -24.12 -32.94 17.55
CA GLY A 4 -23.27 -34.11 17.43
C GLY A 4 -21.80 -33.75 17.56
N THR A 5 -20.96 -34.68 17.88
CA THR A 5 -19.51 -34.56 17.91
C THR A 5 -19.04 -33.87 16.64
N ILE A 6 -18.79 -32.57 16.74
CA ILE A 6 -18.23 -31.80 15.64
C ILE A 6 -16.77 -32.22 15.59
N SER A 7 -16.31 -32.67 14.41
CA SER A 7 -14.91 -32.91 14.14
C SER A 7 -14.09 -31.74 14.69
N PRO A 8 -12.92 -31.96 15.33
CA PRO A 8 -12.06 -30.89 15.84
C PRO A 8 -11.64 -29.86 14.77
N GLU A 9 -11.94 -30.12 13.51
CA GLU A 9 -11.69 -29.22 12.38
C GLU A 9 -12.72 -28.11 12.24
N TYR A 10 -13.90 -28.20 12.90
CA TYR A 10 -14.96 -27.20 12.79
C TYR A 10 -15.10 -26.41 14.08
N TYR A 11 -14.64 -25.16 14.05
CA TYR A 11 -14.86 -24.22 15.15
C TYR A 11 -16.30 -23.70 15.10
N ARG A 12 -16.90 -23.54 16.26
CA ARG A 12 -18.20 -22.85 16.35
C ARG A 12 -18.03 -21.42 15.90
N TYR A 13 -18.85 -20.99 14.94
CA TYR A 13 -18.78 -19.65 14.39
C TYR A 13 -20.01 -18.84 14.83
N ASN A 14 -19.77 -17.65 15.39
CA ASN A 14 -20.79 -16.68 15.74
C ASN A 14 -20.46 -15.33 15.10
N ILE A 15 -21.21 -14.94 14.09
CA ILE A 15 -20.96 -13.72 13.33
C ILE A 15 -21.01 -12.45 14.18
N LEU A 16 -21.90 -12.39 15.19
CA LEU A 16 -22.00 -11.21 16.05
C LEU A 16 -20.72 -11.05 16.89
N ASN A 17 -20.23 -12.15 17.45
CA ASN A 17 -18.97 -12.12 18.18
C ASN A 17 -17.77 -11.75 17.29
N GLU A 18 -17.73 -12.24 16.04
CA GLU A 18 -16.66 -11.86 15.10
C GLU A 18 -16.70 -10.35 14.81
N LEU A 19 -17.89 -9.78 14.56
CA LEU A 19 -18.06 -8.36 14.31
C LEU A 19 -17.67 -7.47 15.50
N GLU A 20 -17.92 -7.93 16.71
CA GLU A 20 -17.56 -7.21 17.93
C GLU A 20 -16.07 -7.28 18.25
N ASN A 21 -15.43 -8.42 17.94
CA ASN A 21 -14.05 -8.72 18.29
C ASN A 21 -13.06 -8.65 17.13
N SER A 22 -13.47 -8.14 15.99
CA SER A 22 -12.56 -7.87 14.87
C SER A 22 -12.84 -6.53 14.23
N SER A 23 -11.85 -5.98 13.56
CA SER A 23 -12.03 -4.77 12.75
C SER A 23 -11.02 -4.71 11.63
N TYR A 24 -11.44 -4.11 10.53
CA TYR A 24 -10.56 -3.66 9.46
C TYR A 24 -10.82 -2.17 9.25
N ASN A 25 -9.79 -1.37 9.47
CA ASN A 25 -9.85 0.07 9.32
C ASN A 25 -8.85 0.50 8.25
N GLN A 26 -9.32 1.32 7.31
CA GLN A 26 -8.45 1.97 6.37
C GLN A 26 -8.68 3.48 6.45
N ARG A 27 -7.59 4.22 6.61
CA ARG A 27 -7.59 5.69 6.58
C ARG A 27 -6.66 6.13 5.48
N GLY A 28 -7.13 7.02 4.63
CA GLY A 28 -6.34 7.61 3.57
C GLY A 28 -6.44 9.12 3.57
N SER A 29 -5.33 9.79 3.33
CA SER A 29 -5.29 11.21 3.05
C SER A 29 -4.50 11.44 1.77
N ALA A 30 -4.95 12.37 0.94
CA ALA A 30 -4.25 12.75 -0.27
C ALA A 30 -4.33 14.25 -0.48
N LEU A 31 -3.22 14.83 -0.93
CA LEU A 31 -3.11 16.21 -1.35
C LEU A 31 -2.54 16.25 -2.76
N SER A 32 -3.15 16.99 -3.64
CA SER A 32 -2.64 17.29 -4.98
C SER A 32 -2.68 18.79 -5.21
N VAL A 33 -1.54 19.35 -5.57
CA VAL A 33 -1.41 20.78 -5.90
C VAL A 33 -0.77 20.86 -7.28
N THR A 34 -1.39 21.61 -8.18
CA THR A 34 -0.86 21.87 -9.53
C THR A 34 -0.89 23.36 -9.81
N ALA A 35 0.25 23.90 -10.20
CA ALA A 35 0.40 25.24 -10.71
C ALA A 35 0.64 25.16 -12.23
N ASN A 36 -0.09 25.98 -12.97
CA ASN A 36 0.09 26.11 -14.42
C ASN A 36 0.28 27.60 -14.76
N LEU A 37 1.42 27.93 -15.33
CA LEU A 37 1.78 29.28 -15.75
C LEU A 37 1.94 29.29 -17.27
N GLN A 38 1.22 30.17 -17.93
CA GLN A 38 1.30 30.38 -19.37
C GLN A 38 1.77 31.77 -19.68
N PHE A 39 2.78 31.89 -20.52
CA PHE A 39 3.35 33.13 -20.98
C PHE A 39 3.22 33.23 -22.51
N SER A 40 2.62 34.28 -23.02
CA SER A 40 2.66 34.60 -24.43
C SER A 40 3.97 35.36 -24.74
N LEU A 41 4.94 34.66 -25.34
CA LEU A 41 6.24 35.24 -25.66
C LEU A 41 6.12 36.20 -26.86
N ILE A 42 5.43 35.73 -27.91
CA ILE A 42 5.04 36.48 -29.10
C ILE A 42 3.67 35.97 -29.57
N ASN A 43 3.07 36.60 -30.57
CA ASN A 43 1.70 36.29 -31.00
C ASN A 43 1.47 34.82 -31.39
N TRP A 44 2.49 34.13 -31.87
CA TRP A 44 2.41 32.74 -32.32
C TRP A 44 3.14 31.74 -31.43
N LEU A 45 3.80 32.20 -30.34
CA LEU A 45 4.59 31.32 -29.45
C LEU A 45 4.22 31.56 -28.00
N LYS A 46 3.85 30.46 -27.30
CA LYS A 46 3.52 30.41 -25.89
C LYS A 46 4.47 29.49 -25.15
N ALA A 47 4.82 29.87 -23.94
CA ALA A 47 5.55 29.03 -23.00
C ALA A 47 4.61 28.61 -21.87
N ASN A 48 4.60 27.32 -21.56
CA ASN A 48 3.83 26.75 -20.47
C ASN A 48 4.78 26.12 -19.46
N VAL A 49 4.56 26.41 -18.17
CA VAL A 49 5.26 25.80 -17.06
C VAL A 49 4.21 25.16 -16.18
N ILE A 50 4.29 23.85 -16.02
CA ILE A 50 3.40 23.10 -15.15
C ILE A 50 4.25 22.47 -14.03
N ALA A 51 3.89 22.73 -12.80
CA ALA A 51 4.49 22.12 -11.63
C ALA A 51 3.38 21.46 -10.80
N SER A 52 3.52 20.17 -10.51
CA SER A 52 2.58 19.44 -9.67
C SER A 52 3.30 18.71 -8.55
N TYR A 53 2.66 18.71 -7.38
CA TYR A 53 3.05 17.93 -6.22
C TYR A 53 1.85 17.13 -5.74
N GLN A 54 2.07 15.85 -5.50
CA GLN A 54 1.07 14.96 -4.96
C GLN A 54 1.66 14.20 -3.78
N THR A 55 0.87 14.06 -2.74
CA THR A 55 1.20 13.20 -1.61
C THR A 55 -0.02 12.42 -1.18
N SER A 56 0.16 11.17 -0.83
CA SER A 56 -0.88 10.34 -0.23
C SER A 56 -0.29 9.47 0.86
N ASN A 57 -1.04 9.34 1.93
CA ASN A 57 -0.76 8.43 3.03
C ASN A 57 -1.96 7.50 3.19
N THR A 58 -1.70 6.22 3.32
CA THR A 58 -2.73 5.20 3.60
C THR A 58 -2.27 4.35 4.76
N ILE A 59 -3.11 4.23 5.77
CA ILE A 59 -2.90 3.37 6.93
C ILE A 59 -4.03 2.34 6.94
N GLN A 60 -3.65 1.07 7.03
CA GLN A 60 -4.57 -0.07 7.13
C GLN A 60 -4.27 -0.82 8.40
N GLU A 61 -5.28 -1.04 9.21
CA GLU A 61 -5.20 -1.80 10.45
C GLU A 61 -6.23 -2.91 10.43
N SER A 62 -5.79 -4.15 10.64
CA SER A 62 -6.64 -5.31 10.83
C SER A 62 -6.43 -5.86 12.22
N TRP A 63 -7.50 -5.93 12.99
CA TRP A 63 -7.48 -6.46 14.33
C TRP A 63 -8.38 -7.69 14.45
N TRP A 64 -7.84 -8.73 15.07
CA TRP A 64 -8.53 -9.96 15.43
C TRP A 64 -8.34 -10.20 16.92
N GLY A 65 -9.39 -9.98 17.69
CA GLY A 65 -9.37 -10.13 19.15
C GLY A 65 -9.23 -11.60 19.59
N GLU A 66 -8.83 -11.77 20.83
CA GLU A 66 -8.61 -13.09 21.43
C GLU A 66 -9.84 -14.02 21.44
N GLN A 67 -11.04 -13.45 21.31
CA GLN A 67 -12.32 -14.17 21.30
C GLN A 67 -12.81 -14.55 19.90
N THR A 68 -12.06 -14.23 18.85
CA THR A 68 -12.44 -14.57 17.49
C THR A 68 -12.17 -16.03 17.14
N ASN A 69 -12.89 -16.55 16.18
CA ASN A 69 -12.62 -17.87 15.59
C ASN A 69 -11.19 -17.93 15.00
N TYR A 70 -10.73 -16.84 14.40
CA TYR A 70 -9.38 -16.72 13.89
C TYR A 70 -8.32 -16.92 14.98
N ALA A 71 -8.46 -16.19 16.09
CA ALA A 71 -7.54 -16.31 17.21
C ALA A 71 -7.60 -17.71 17.86
N ALA A 72 -8.79 -18.29 17.98
CA ALA A 72 -8.95 -19.65 18.49
C ALA A 72 -8.22 -20.69 17.65
N LYS A 73 -8.30 -20.59 16.33
CA LYS A 73 -7.55 -21.45 15.40
C LYS A 73 -6.04 -21.36 15.60
N LEU A 74 -5.51 -20.14 15.66
CA LEU A 74 -4.07 -19.91 15.85
C LEU A 74 -3.61 -20.37 17.24
N ARG A 75 -4.47 -20.27 18.22
CA ARG A 75 -4.20 -20.70 19.59
C ARG A 75 -4.30 -22.21 19.74
N GLY A 76 -5.06 -22.87 18.88
CA GLY A 76 -5.39 -24.30 19.00
C GLY A 76 -6.38 -24.58 20.13
N THR A 77 -7.24 -23.64 20.47
CA THR A 77 -8.27 -23.76 21.49
C THR A 77 -9.67 -23.80 20.89
N GLU A 78 -10.66 -24.16 21.71
CA GLU A 78 -12.05 -24.05 21.29
C GLU A 78 -12.45 -22.57 21.15
N TYR A 79 -13.25 -22.28 20.13
CA TYR A 79 -13.76 -20.92 19.87
C TYR A 79 -14.55 -20.36 21.05
N GLY A 80 -14.29 -19.11 21.38
CA GLY A 80 -14.93 -18.40 22.48
C GLY A 80 -14.42 -18.81 23.89
N VAL A 81 -13.41 -19.67 23.94
CA VAL A 81 -12.78 -20.10 25.20
C VAL A 81 -11.42 -19.43 25.33
N LEU A 82 -11.25 -18.63 26.34
CA LEU A 82 -9.94 -18.11 26.71
C LEU A 82 -9.10 -19.23 27.32
N PRO A 83 -7.81 -19.34 26.97
CA PRO A 83 -6.96 -20.36 27.61
C PRO A 83 -6.88 -20.09 29.09
N ALA A 84 -7.29 -21.08 29.89
CA ALA A 84 -7.09 -21.02 31.32
C ALA A 84 -5.59 -20.92 31.64
N PRO A 85 -5.22 -20.17 32.70
CA PRO A 85 -3.84 -20.19 33.16
C PRO A 85 -3.47 -21.65 33.51
N ARG A 86 -2.42 -22.15 32.87
CA ARG A 86 -2.07 -23.56 32.90
C ARG A 86 -1.34 -23.94 34.18
N THR A 87 -1.81 -25.02 34.75
CA THR A 87 -0.98 -25.89 35.59
C THR A 87 -0.54 -27.05 34.70
N GLU A 88 0.77 -27.22 34.48
CA GLU A 88 1.31 -28.35 33.71
C GLU A 88 0.67 -29.69 34.13
N GLY A 89 0.23 -30.46 33.14
CA GLY A 89 -0.27 -31.81 33.35
C GLY A 89 -1.73 -31.97 33.76
N LYS A 90 -2.51 -30.91 33.92
CA LYS A 90 -3.95 -31.02 34.21
C LYS A 90 -4.78 -30.73 32.96
N PRO A 91 -5.84 -31.51 32.66
CA PRO A 91 -6.81 -31.16 31.64
C PRO A 91 -7.35 -29.75 31.90
N ASP A 92 -7.74 -29.04 30.83
CA ASP A 92 -8.53 -27.83 31.01
C ASP A 92 -9.86 -28.13 31.69
N TYR A 93 -10.59 -27.10 32.11
CA TYR A 93 -11.88 -27.25 32.79
C TYR A 93 -12.97 -27.94 31.94
N LEU A 94 -12.72 -28.19 30.65
CA LEU A 94 -13.57 -28.94 29.72
C LEU A 94 -13.14 -30.39 29.57
N GLY A 95 -12.04 -30.82 30.24
CA GLY A 95 -11.52 -32.20 30.18
C GLY A 95 -10.75 -32.47 28.88
N ASN A 96 -10.39 -31.44 28.09
CA ASN A 96 -9.58 -31.62 26.91
C ASN A 96 -8.13 -31.92 27.29
N PRO A 97 -7.42 -32.75 26.51
CA PRO A 97 -6.00 -33.00 26.76
C PRO A 97 -5.25 -31.68 26.79
N THR A 98 -4.36 -31.56 27.78
CA THR A 98 -3.55 -30.37 27.97
C THR A 98 -2.88 -29.98 26.67
N TYR A 99 -3.21 -28.80 26.24
CA TYR A 99 -2.54 -28.14 25.11
C TYR A 99 -1.06 -27.97 25.50
N THR A 100 -0.19 -28.70 24.84
CA THR A 100 1.24 -28.50 24.99
C THR A 100 1.60 -27.16 24.38
N GLY A 101 2.13 -26.22 25.18
CA GLY A 101 2.40 -24.83 24.77
C GLY A 101 3.05 -24.68 23.41
N GLY A 102 3.77 -25.72 22.93
CA GLY A 102 4.52 -25.71 21.70
C GLY A 102 3.74 -25.47 20.40
N THR A 103 2.46 -25.85 20.36
CA THR A 103 1.66 -25.78 19.11
C THR A 103 0.87 -24.49 18.94
N SER A 104 0.95 -23.51 19.85
CA SER A 104 0.24 -22.25 19.73
C SER A 104 0.99 -21.24 18.89
N LEU A 105 0.37 -20.82 17.80
CA LEU A 105 0.84 -19.70 16.99
C LEU A 105 0.42 -18.33 17.58
N LEU A 106 -0.54 -18.31 18.52
CA LEU A 106 -1.03 -17.12 19.20
C LEU A 106 -1.25 -17.40 20.69
N PRO A 107 -0.18 -17.42 21.50
CA PRO A 107 -0.27 -17.84 22.92
C PRO A 107 -1.18 -16.94 23.77
N TYR A 108 -1.19 -15.65 23.51
CA TYR A 108 -1.89 -14.64 24.28
C TYR A 108 -2.53 -13.60 23.36
N GLY A 109 -3.62 -12.98 23.82
CA GLY A 109 -4.28 -11.86 23.17
C GLY A 109 -4.79 -12.15 21.76
N GLY A 110 -4.92 -11.11 20.99
CA GLY A 110 -5.28 -11.13 19.59
C GLY A 110 -4.10 -10.82 18.66
N GLU A 111 -4.42 -10.61 17.41
CA GLU A 111 -3.46 -10.20 16.37
C GLU A 111 -3.81 -8.82 15.84
N LEU A 112 -2.82 -7.95 15.68
CA LEU A 112 -2.93 -6.65 15.04
C LEU A 112 -1.97 -6.59 13.86
N SER A 113 -2.50 -6.36 12.67
CA SER A 113 -1.71 -6.08 11.48
C SER A 113 -1.80 -4.59 11.14
N HIS A 114 -0.65 -3.96 10.97
CA HIS A 114 -0.53 -2.55 10.61
C HIS A 114 0.26 -2.43 9.33
N ASN A 115 -0.35 -1.79 8.31
CA ASN A 115 0.28 -1.48 7.04
C ASN A 115 0.15 0.01 6.78
N GLN A 116 1.26 0.64 6.46
CA GLN A 116 1.32 2.05 6.09
C GLN A 116 1.99 2.18 4.73
N SER A 117 1.45 3.05 3.89
CA SER A 117 2.01 3.41 2.60
C SER A 117 2.00 4.92 2.43
N ASP A 118 3.16 5.49 2.19
CA ASP A 118 3.36 6.91 1.90
C ASP A 118 3.86 7.06 0.46
N ASN A 119 3.17 7.88 -0.31
CA ASN A 119 3.56 8.21 -1.68
C ASN A 119 3.77 9.71 -1.79
N HIS A 120 4.90 10.11 -2.38
CA HIS A 120 5.21 11.49 -2.73
C HIS A 120 5.63 11.54 -4.19
N SER A 121 4.99 12.40 -4.96
CA SER A 121 5.28 12.57 -6.38
C SER A 121 5.35 14.06 -6.72
N TYR A 122 6.31 14.43 -7.52
CA TYR A 122 6.34 15.75 -8.15
C TYR A 122 6.64 15.63 -9.64
N THR A 123 6.07 16.55 -10.39
CA THR A 123 6.31 16.65 -11.83
C THR A 123 6.50 18.12 -12.18
N VAL A 124 7.53 18.40 -12.98
CA VAL A 124 7.75 19.70 -13.58
C VAL A 124 7.82 19.51 -15.09
N ARG A 125 6.99 20.27 -15.83
CA ARG A 125 6.95 20.26 -17.28
C ARG A 125 7.15 21.67 -17.79
N LEU A 126 8.05 21.79 -18.76
CA LEU A 126 8.30 23.00 -19.54
C LEU A 126 7.88 22.70 -20.96
N GLN A 127 7.07 23.54 -21.57
CA GLN A 127 6.58 23.34 -22.94
C GLN A 127 6.53 24.66 -23.69
N LEU A 128 6.96 24.64 -24.93
CA LEU A 128 6.76 25.72 -25.87
C LEU A 128 5.74 25.25 -26.93
N ASP A 129 4.73 26.05 -27.18
CA ASP A 129 3.67 25.80 -28.14
C ASP A 129 3.70 26.93 -29.20
N GLY A 130 3.83 26.56 -30.43
CA GLY A 130 3.81 27.49 -31.55
C GLY A 130 2.65 27.20 -32.49
N ASN A 131 2.00 28.26 -32.97
CA ASN A 131 1.00 28.19 -34.01
C ASN A 131 1.24 29.37 -34.99
N TYR A 132 1.62 29.04 -36.19
CA TYR A 132 1.96 30.06 -37.21
C TYR A 132 1.31 29.74 -38.54
N SER A 133 0.58 30.75 -39.07
CA SER A 133 -0.02 30.69 -40.39
C SER A 133 0.72 31.62 -41.33
N PHE A 134 0.92 31.20 -42.56
CA PHE A 134 1.61 31.99 -43.61
C PHE A 134 1.09 31.69 -45.02
N GLY A 135 1.50 32.51 -45.95
CA GLY A 135 1.10 32.44 -47.38
C GLY A 135 -0.08 33.35 -47.68
N LYS A 136 -0.55 33.34 -48.94
CA LYS A 136 -1.71 34.10 -49.37
C LYS A 136 -2.97 33.49 -48.70
N SER A 137 -3.71 34.29 -47.92
CA SER A 137 -4.92 33.84 -47.21
C SER A 137 -4.66 32.66 -46.24
N ASP A 138 -3.51 32.69 -45.54
CA ASP A 138 -3.17 31.69 -44.48
C ASP A 138 -3.26 30.23 -44.96
N GLN A 139 -2.89 29.98 -46.21
CA GLN A 139 -3.01 28.65 -46.80
C GLN A 139 -2.09 27.58 -46.15
N HIS A 140 -1.07 28.01 -45.45
CA HIS A 140 -0.17 27.17 -44.71
C HIS A 140 -0.34 27.40 -43.21
N ASN A 141 -0.54 26.33 -42.44
CA ASN A 141 -0.58 26.40 -40.99
C ASN A 141 0.40 25.38 -40.38
N ILE A 142 1.25 25.86 -39.48
CA ILE A 142 2.14 25.01 -38.69
C ILE A 142 1.78 25.16 -37.23
N ASN A 143 1.47 24.04 -36.62
CA ASN A 143 1.34 23.90 -35.17
C ASN A 143 2.48 23.01 -34.66
N GLY A 144 3.14 23.41 -33.58
CA GLY A 144 4.21 22.62 -33.03
C GLY A 144 4.29 22.77 -31.52
N SER A 145 4.74 21.74 -30.88
CA SER A 145 5.11 21.80 -29.43
C SER A 145 6.43 21.10 -29.24
N ILE A 146 7.24 21.65 -28.34
CA ILE A 146 8.43 21.01 -27.79
C ILE A 146 8.38 21.10 -26.27
N GLY A 147 8.68 20.03 -25.60
CA GLY A 147 8.59 20.00 -24.15
C GLY A 147 9.64 19.12 -23.50
N PHE A 148 9.85 19.44 -22.24
CA PHE A 148 10.70 18.72 -21.31
C PHE A 148 9.93 18.48 -20.02
N GLU A 149 9.98 17.27 -19.50
CA GLU A 149 9.29 16.86 -18.28
C GLU A 149 10.25 16.10 -17.37
N MET A 150 10.26 16.44 -16.11
CA MET A 150 10.89 15.68 -15.04
C MET A 150 9.81 15.22 -14.06
N SER A 151 9.84 13.96 -13.67
CA SER A 151 9.02 13.45 -12.58
C SER A 151 9.84 12.60 -11.60
N SER A 152 9.44 12.64 -10.35
CA SER A 152 10.00 11.80 -9.31
C SER A 152 8.88 11.32 -8.41
N THR A 153 8.85 10.02 -8.18
CA THR A 153 7.89 9.37 -7.27
C THR A 153 8.66 8.57 -6.25
N ARG A 154 8.32 8.75 -4.98
CA ARG A 154 8.87 7.96 -3.87
C ARG A 154 7.73 7.27 -3.15
N ASN A 155 7.85 5.96 -3.02
CA ASN A 155 6.91 5.11 -2.30
C ASN A 155 7.62 4.53 -1.09
N ARG A 156 7.08 4.77 0.10
CA ARG A 156 7.53 4.16 1.34
C ARG A 156 6.43 3.30 1.90
N GLY A 157 6.79 2.09 2.31
CA GLY A 157 5.88 1.18 2.97
C GLY A 157 6.44 0.71 4.30
N TYR A 158 5.55 0.51 5.25
CA TYR A 158 5.83 -0.19 6.49
C TYR A 158 4.73 -1.22 6.72
N SER A 159 5.10 -2.44 7.03
CA SER A 159 4.14 -3.48 7.38
C SER A 159 4.64 -4.30 8.56
N ARG A 160 3.75 -4.58 9.49
CA ARG A 160 4.00 -5.41 10.65
C ARG A 160 2.71 -6.09 11.10
N THR A 161 2.81 -7.36 11.44
CA THR A 161 1.77 -8.09 12.16
C THR A 161 2.32 -8.48 13.51
N GLU A 162 1.58 -8.14 14.57
CA GLU A 162 1.95 -8.42 15.95
C GLU A 162 0.88 -9.25 16.63
N ARG A 163 1.32 -10.21 17.41
CA ARG A 163 0.49 -11.10 18.23
C ARG A 163 0.65 -10.76 19.71
N GLY A 164 -0.37 -11.08 20.49
CA GLY A 164 -0.38 -10.68 21.90
C GLY A 164 -1.04 -9.32 22.13
N TYR A 165 -1.84 -8.84 21.19
CA TYR A 165 -2.50 -7.54 21.29
C TYR A 165 -3.83 -7.63 22.06
N TYR A 166 -4.02 -6.70 23.01
CA TYR A 166 -5.23 -6.52 23.79
C TYR A 166 -5.83 -5.14 23.58
N LYS A 167 -6.85 -5.03 22.75
CA LYS A 167 -7.54 -3.78 22.48
C LYS A 167 -8.19 -3.20 23.74
N ASP A 168 -8.89 -4.03 24.49
CA ASP A 168 -9.68 -3.63 25.65
C ASP A 168 -8.85 -3.43 26.94
N ARG A 169 -7.56 -3.76 26.88
CA ARG A 169 -6.61 -3.58 28.00
C ARG A 169 -5.64 -2.44 27.70
N GLY A 170 -6.17 -1.30 27.27
CA GLY A 170 -5.38 -0.12 27.00
C GLY A 170 -4.55 -0.20 25.72
N MET A 171 -4.98 -0.98 24.73
CA MET A 171 -4.29 -1.16 23.45
C MET A 171 -2.84 -1.63 23.64
N SER A 172 -2.64 -2.58 24.55
CA SER A 172 -1.33 -3.06 24.97
C SER A 172 -0.94 -4.37 24.25
N PHE A 173 0.36 -4.61 24.19
CA PHE A 173 0.92 -5.88 23.72
C PHE A 173 1.55 -6.65 24.88
N VAL A 174 1.56 -7.97 24.77
CA VAL A 174 2.36 -8.81 25.66
C VAL A 174 3.82 -8.63 25.28
N ASN A 175 4.61 -8.06 26.17
CA ASN A 175 5.99 -7.68 25.90
C ASN A 175 6.97 -8.86 25.86
N ASP A 176 6.65 -9.94 26.57
CA ASP A 176 7.54 -11.10 26.69
C ASP A 176 6.73 -12.38 26.55
N ILE A 177 6.80 -12.99 25.38
CA ILE A 177 6.24 -14.31 25.12
C ILE A 177 7.40 -15.30 25.09
N ASP A 178 7.38 -16.25 26.00
CA ASP A 178 8.40 -17.27 26.16
C ASP A 178 8.52 -18.12 24.89
N HIS A 179 9.62 -17.94 24.16
CA HIS A 179 9.89 -18.63 22.90
C HIS A 179 10.25 -20.12 23.09
N GLU A 180 10.79 -20.49 24.25
CA GLU A 180 11.08 -21.89 24.53
C GLU A 180 9.78 -22.66 24.82
N LYS A 181 8.85 -22.00 25.48
CA LYS A 181 7.53 -22.56 25.77
C LYS A 181 6.60 -22.61 24.55
N PHE A 182 6.76 -21.69 23.61
CA PHE A 182 5.94 -21.58 22.41
C PHE A 182 6.80 -21.56 21.13
N PRO A 183 7.43 -22.68 20.77
CA PRO A 183 8.35 -22.73 19.62
C PRO A 183 7.68 -22.44 18.28
N ASP A 184 6.39 -22.80 18.09
CA ASP A 184 5.66 -22.49 16.86
C ASP A 184 5.41 -20.96 16.72
N TYR A 185 5.12 -20.29 17.84
CA TYR A 185 5.06 -18.83 17.86
C TYR A 185 6.43 -18.20 17.56
N ALA A 186 7.50 -18.71 18.16
CA ALA A 186 8.86 -18.25 17.91
C ALA A 186 9.25 -18.37 16.43
N GLN A 187 8.91 -19.50 15.81
CA GLN A 187 9.13 -19.71 14.38
C GLN A 187 8.32 -18.74 13.54
N TRP A 188 7.06 -18.49 13.91
CA TRP A 188 6.23 -17.50 13.22
C TRP A 188 6.85 -16.10 13.29
N VAL A 189 7.37 -15.67 14.45
CA VAL A 189 8.04 -14.36 14.61
C VAL A 189 9.23 -14.23 13.66
N LEU A 190 10.04 -15.27 13.54
CA LEU A 190 11.20 -15.29 12.62
C LEU A 190 10.79 -15.19 11.16
N GLN A 191 9.64 -15.79 10.78
CA GLN A 191 9.15 -15.80 9.41
C GLN A 191 8.37 -14.52 9.04
N ASN A 192 7.92 -13.74 10.03
CA ASN A 192 7.09 -12.55 9.86
C ASN A 192 7.73 -11.29 10.45
N PRO A 193 8.95 -10.94 10.05
CA PRO A 193 9.59 -9.71 10.51
C PRO A 193 8.84 -8.48 10.01
N ALA A 194 8.96 -7.37 10.71
CA ALA A 194 8.53 -6.08 10.20
C ALA A 194 9.26 -5.78 8.89
N ARG A 195 8.55 -5.22 7.93
CA ARG A 195 9.09 -4.88 6.61
C ARG A 195 8.99 -3.39 6.35
N MET A 196 10.06 -2.85 5.83
CA MET A 196 10.09 -1.48 5.30
C MET A 196 10.49 -1.54 3.84
N THR A 197 9.82 -0.74 3.03
CA THR A 197 10.14 -0.54 1.63
C THR A 197 10.34 0.95 1.36
N ASP A 198 11.32 1.29 0.54
CA ASP A 198 11.58 2.67 0.11
C ASP A 198 12.03 2.61 -1.35
N GLY A 199 11.11 2.86 -2.25
CA GLY A 199 11.35 2.85 -3.68
C GLY A 199 11.29 4.27 -4.24
N LYS A 200 12.24 4.63 -5.12
CA LYS A 200 12.26 5.91 -5.82
C LYS A 200 12.37 5.70 -7.31
N SER A 201 11.44 6.28 -8.05
CA SER A 201 11.46 6.31 -9.51
C SER A 201 11.59 7.75 -10.00
N ASN A 202 12.57 7.99 -10.86
CA ASN A 202 12.78 9.28 -11.52
C ASN A 202 12.66 9.07 -13.02
N THR A 203 11.97 9.98 -13.69
CA THR A 203 11.82 9.97 -15.14
C THR A 203 12.11 11.35 -15.70
N ILE A 204 12.84 11.38 -16.78
CA ILE A 204 13.10 12.58 -17.59
C ILE A 204 12.62 12.29 -18.99
N SER A 205 11.84 13.20 -19.56
CA SER A 205 11.27 13.05 -20.88
C SER A 205 11.47 14.32 -21.72
N SER A 206 11.79 14.14 -22.98
CA SER A 206 11.77 15.20 -23.97
C SER A 206 10.85 14.79 -25.11
N TYR A 207 10.01 15.69 -25.56
CA TYR A 207 9.10 15.42 -26.66
C TYR A 207 8.95 16.60 -27.60
N ALA A 208 8.62 16.28 -28.83
CA ALA A 208 8.30 17.28 -29.86
C ALA A 208 7.15 16.75 -30.70
N SER A 209 6.27 17.64 -31.11
CA SER A 209 5.23 17.37 -32.08
C SER A 209 5.14 18.50 -33.07
N ILE A 210 4.87 18.19 -34.33
CA ILE A 210 4.64 19.14 -35.37
C ILE A 210 3.48 18.69 -36.25
N SER A 211 2.62 19.61 -36.59
CA SER A 211 1.50 19.44 -37.50
C SER A 211 1.56 20.51 -38.58
N TYR A 212 1.60 20.11 -39.83
CA TYR A 212 1.52 21.02 -40.96
C TYR A 212 0.24 20.77 -41.71
N SER A 213 -0.49 21.83 -42.02
CA SER A 213 -1.73 21.80 -42.79
C SER A 213 -1.67 22.76 -43.97
N TYR A 214 -2.09 22.30 -45.16
CA TYR A 214 -2.23 23.06 -46.37
C TYR A 214 -3.69 23.22 -46.77
N TYR A 215 -4.22 24.43 -46.76
CA TYR A 215 -5.62 24.79 -47.04
C TYR A 215 -6.64 23.97 -46.23
N ASN A 216 -6.25 23.35 -45.15
CA ASN A 216 -7.04 22.36 -44.39
C ASN A 216 -7.49 21.11 -45.19
N TYR A 217 -7.01 20.97 -46.44
CA TYR A 217 -7.27 19.76 -47.24
C TYR A 217 -6.26 18.65 -46.96
N PHE A 218 -5.05 19.02 -46.61
CA PHE A 218 -4.00 18.07 -46.36
C PHE A 218 -3.25 18.41 -45.06
N THR A 219 -3.15 17.46 -44.18
CA THR A 219 -2.47 17.63 -42.89
C THR A 219 -1.49 16.47 -42.64
N VAL A 220 -0.26 16.82 -42.25
CA VAL A 220 0.77 15.86 -41.83
C VAL A 220 1.09 16.12 -40.37
N ASN A 221 1.07 15.06 -39.57
CA ASN A 221 1.42 15.10 -38.13
C ASN A 221 2.61 14.19 -37.85
N THR A 222 3.56 14.70 -37.08
CA THR A 222 4.73 13.94 -36.62
C THR A 222 4.99 14.21 -35.18
N ASN A 223 5.31 13.15 -34.42
CA ASN A 223 5.66 13.24 -33.01
C ASN A 223 6.86 12.35 -32.68
N ALA A 224 7.66 12.81 -31.74
CA ALA A 224 8.78 12.08 -31.18
C ALA A 224 8.83 12.30 -29.69
N ARG A 225 9.19 11.25 -28.95
CA ARG A 225 9.40 11.29 -27.48
C ARG A 225 10.58 10.40 -27.11
N VAL A 226 11.39 10.89 -26.21
CA VAL A 226 12.51 10.15 -25.62
C VAL A 226 12.36 10.22 -24.11
N ASP A 227 12.36 9.06 -23.46
CA ASP A 227 12.22 8.91 -22.01
C ASP A 227 13.47 8.24 -21.44
N GLY A 228 14.00 8.80 -20.35
CA GLY A 228 15.03 8.21 -19.51
C GLY A 228 14.45 7.95 -18.11
N SER A 229 14.72 6.79 -17.55
CA SER A 229 14.26 6.43 -16.19
C SER A 229 15.31 5.61 -15.47
N ASN A 230 15.42 5.81 -14.15
CA ASN A 230 16.23 4.94 -13.31
C ASN A 230 15.64 3.53 -13.14
N ALA A 231 14.38 3.33 -13.54
CA ALA A 231 13.74 2.01 -13.53
C ALA A 231 14.29 1.05 -14.60
N PHE A 232 15.00 1.59 -15.61
CA PHE A 232 15.63 0.81 -16.69
C PHE A 232 17.13 0.59 -16.48
N GLY A 233 17.68 1.05 -15.36
CA GLY A 233 19.09 0.89 -15.02
C GLY A 233 19.40 -0.48 -14.44
N ASP A 234 20.69 -0.85 -14.47
CA ASP A 234 21.21 -2.04 -13.82
C ASP A 234 20.96 -1.97 -12.30
N GLN A 235 20.54 -3.07 -11.68
CA GLN A 235 20.26 -3.15 -10.23
C GLN A 235 21.46 -2.77 -9.34
N SER A 236 22.65 -2.66 -9.91
CA SER A 236 23.86 -2.20 -9.22
C SER A 236 23.86 -0.71 -8.86
N ASN A 237 22.92 0.10 -9.37
CA ASN A 237 22.84 1.55 -9.15
C ASN A 237 21.81 1.98 -8.08
N ASP A 238 21.23 1.04 -7.34
CA ASP A 238 20.36 1.31 -6.19
C ASP A 238 21.19 1.66 -4.94
N LYS A 239 21.91 2.79 -4.99
CA LYS A 239 22.56 3.36 -3.82
C LYS A 239 22.22 4.85 -3.70
#